data_e73996c31f2be6b5a6820782aea03d8a
#
_entry.id   e73996c31f2be6b5a6820782aea03d8a
#
_cell.length_a   1.000
_cell.length_b   1.000
_cell.length_c   1.000
_cell.angle_alpha   90.00
_cell.angle_beta   90.00
_cell.angle_gamma   90.00
#
_symmetry.space_group_name_H-M   'P 1'
#
loop_
_entity.id
_entity.type
_entity.pdbx_description
1 polymer ?
#
loop_
_entity_poly.entity_id
_entity_poly.type
_entity_poly.pdbx_seq_one_letter_code
_entity_poly.pdbx_strand_id
1 'polypeptide(L)'
;MKQLELRTYTRKEIAEITGYEITNSNFSRNVRGTLMKWGYTFQWKHGGDVTIKEMPNTVEEKFRELMIRLFHFDVQIDEVAFACMIFAFYEDVEGFCSMPWDSRVELLNTMFDCEFCKSSLSRWVRKLLQTDHVYKVRGRYWKTYSKNNKKIRECVDEDSEELKVYKTEMMEFLDEQRKRGLSFKEAFGMWRKKYWEEHQYCYYRCPLFDLNILAEDAEILYSATYAIAQKHMK
;
A
#
# COMPACT_ATOMS: atom_id res chain seq x y z
N MET A 1 4.97 -11.53 15.00
CA MET A 1 4.92 -13.02 14.81
C MET A 1 6.34 -13.53 14.72
N LYS A 2 6.69 -14.66 15.36
CA LYS A 2 8.06 -15.19 15.31
C LYS A 2 8.30 -15.93 13.99
N GLN A 3 9.46 -15.70 13.38
CA GLN A 3 9.96 -16.46 12.23
C GLN A 3 10.06 -17.93 12.61
N LEU A 4 9.70 -18.86 11.70
CA LEU A 4 9.85 -20.30 11.96
C LEU A 4 11.34 -20.66 11.99
N GLU A 5 11.73 -21.47 12.97
CA GLU A 5 13.08 -21.98 13.13
C GLU A 5 13.20 -23.42 12.60
N LEU A 6 14.42 -23.89 12.35
CA LEU A 6 14.68 -25.27 11.94
C LEU A 6 14.45 -26.22 13.13
N ARG A 7 13.16 -26.47 13.45
CA ARG A 7 12.74 -27.40 14.51
C ARG A 7 11.41 -28.08 14.19
N THR A 8 11.00 -28.96 15.06
CA THR A 8 9.65 -29.52 15.01
C THR A 8 8.68 -28.64 15.79
N TYR A 9 7.59 -28.31 15.17
CA TYR A 9 6.45 -27.59 15.72
C TYR A 9 5.30 -28.56 15.95
N THR A 10 4.67 -28.47 17.09
CA THR A 10 3.43 -29.19 17.37
C THR A 10 2.29 -28.65 16.51
N ARG A 11 1.26 -29.47 16.33
CA ARG A 11 0.04 -29.06 15.63
C ARG A 11 -0.57 -27.77 16.18
N LYS A 12 -0.47 -27.55 17.49
CA LYS A 12 -0.99 -26.34 18.16
C LYS A 12 -0.14 -25.11 17.84
N GLU A 13 1.18 -25.21 17.97
CA GLU A 13 2.09 -24.11 17.65
C GLU A 13 1.95 -23.68 16.19
N ILE A 14 1.87 -24.64 15.25
CA ILE A 14 1.74 -24.31 13.83
C ILE A 14 0.38 -23.71 13.50
N ALA A 15 -0.68 -24.08 14.21
CA ALA A 15 -2.00 -23.47 14.09
C ALA A 15 -1.98 -22.01 14.53
N GLU A 16 -1.37 -21.71 15.67
CA GLU A 16 -1.19 -20.34 16.18
C GLU A 16 -0.38 -19.47 15.22
N ILE A 17 0.69 -20.03 14.62
CA ILE A 17 1.57 -19.30 13.69
C ILE A 17 0.87 -19.03 12.36
N THR A 18 0.12 -20.00 11.84
CA THR A 18 -0.53 -19.88 10.53
C THR A 18 -1.93 -19.30 10.59
N GLY A 19 -2.50 -19.14 11.78
CA GLY A 19 -3.85 -18.59 11.99
C GLY A 19 -4.99 -19.55 11.62
N TYR A 20 -4.71 -20.84 11.35
CA TYR A 20 -5.75 -21.80 11.03
C TYR A 20 -6.25 -22.55 12.27
N GLU A 21 -7.56 -22.70 12.36
CA GLU A 21 -8.17 -23.50 13.42
C GLU A 21 -7.87 -25.01 13.25
N ILE A 22 -7.44 -25.66 14.32
CA ILE A 22 -7.12 -27.10 14.34
C ILE A 22 -8.34 -27.97 13.99
N THR A 23 -9.54 -27.48 14.31
CA THR A 23 -10.82 -28.14 14.05
C THR A 23 -11.25 -28.12 12.59
N ASN A 24 -10.62 -27.27 11.76
CA ASN A 24 -10.93 -27.18 10.35
C ASN A 24 -10.53 -28.49 9.63
N SER A 25 -11.49 -29.08 8.91
CA SER A 25 -11.25 -30.31 8.13
C SER A 25 -10.12 -30.18 7.09
N ASN A 26 -9.87 -28.97 6.61
CA ASN A 26 -8.80 -28.64 5.67
C ASN A 26 -7.51 -28.15 6.34
N PHE A 27 -7.40 -28.21 7.67
CA PHE A 27 -6.26 -27.70 8.43
C PHE A 27 -4.91 -28.11 7.81
N SER A 28 -4.69 -29.42 7.66
CA SER A 28 -3.43 -29.94 7.13
C SER A 28 -3.13 -29.44 5.71
N ARG A 29 -4.15 -29.36 4.85
CA ARG A 29 -4.01 -28.84 3.48
C ARG A 29 -3.67 -27.37 3.48
N ASN A 30 -4.35 -26.58 4.29
CA ASN A 30 -4.15 -25.13 4.37
C ASN A 30 -2.77 -24.79 4.94
N VAL A 31 -2.37 -25.46 6.04
CA VAL A 31 -1.04 -25.27 6.63
C VAL A 31 0.08 -25.65 5.65
N ARG A 32 -0.03 -26.82 5.00
CA ARG A 32 0.95 -27.22 3.98
C ARG A 32 1.07 -26.19 2.85
N GLY A 33 -0.08 -25.77 2.31
CA GLY A 33 -0.11 -24.75 1.26
C GLY A 33 0.54 -23.43 1.72
N THR A 34 0.30 -23.04 2.96
CA THR A 34 0.89 -21.83 3.54
C THR A 34 2.40 -21.96 3.72
N LEU A 35 2.90 -23.06 4.30
CA LEU A 35 4.33 -23.28 4.48
C LEU A 35 5.08 -23.35 3.17
N MET A 36 4.49 -24.02 2.14
CA MET A 36 5.06 -24.03 0.79
C MET A 36 5.13 -22.64 0.18
N LYS A 37 4.07 -21.83 0.35
CA LYS A 37 4.06 -20.43 -0.12
C LYS A 37 5.08 -19.56 0.60
N TRP A 38 5.34 -19.83 1.87
CA TRP A 38 6.38 -19.16 2.62
C TRP A 38 7.79 -19.61 2.24
N GLY A 39 7.92 -20.60 1.35
CA GLY A 39 9.19 -21.11 0.86
C GLY A 39 9.89 -22.07 1.83
N TYR A 40 9.20 -22.54 2.86
CA TYR A 40 9.78 -23.53 3.79
C TYR A 40 9.77 -24.93 3.20
N THR A 41 10.89 -25.63 3.29
CA THR A 41 10.96 -27.08 3.13
C THR A 41 10.62 -27.73 4.47
N PHE A 42 9.65 -28.62 4.49
CA PHE A 42 9.16 -29.21 5.74
C PHE A 42 8.75 -30.68 5.58
N GLN A 43 8.77 -31.40 6.70
CA GLN A 43 8.26 -32.75 6.80
C GLN A 43 7.04 -32.77 7.73
N TRP A 44 5.91 -33.24 7.20
CA TRP A 44 4.69 -33.44 7.98
C TRP A 44 4.75 -34.80 8.70
N LYS A 45 4.62 -34.82 10.02
CA LYS A 45 4.62 -36.04 10.82
C LYS A 45 3.20 -36.57 11.07
N HIS A 46 3.11 -37.85 11.37
CA HIS A 46 1.85 -38.45 11.85
C HIS A 46 1.42 -37.72 13.14
N GLY A 47 0.15 -37.34 13.25
CA GLY A 47 -0.35 -36.53 14.38
C GLY A 47 -0.45 -35.04 14.12
N GLY A 48 0.15 -34.56 13.01
CA GLY A 48 0.01 -33.16 12.56
C GLY A 48 1.16 -32.26 12.96
N ASP A 49 2.21 -32.78 13.56
CA ASP A 49 3.44 -32.04 13.83
C ASP A 49 4.21 -31.76 12.53
N VAL A 50 4.90 -30.62 12.49
CA VAL A 50 5.63 -30.17 11.31
C VAL A 50 7.09 -29.93 11.68
N THR A 51 8.01 -30.59 10.98
CA THR A 51 9.44 -30.32 11.11
C THR A 51 9.90 -29.44 9.95
N ILE A 52 10.37 -28.23 10.24
CA ILE A 52 10.99 -27.35 9.25
C ILE A 52 12.39 -27.86 8.98
N LYS A 53 12.70 -28.12 7.70
CA LYS A 53 13.96 -28.69 7.23
C LYS A 53 14.89 -27.63 6.65
N GLU A 54 14.31 -26.68 5.93
CA GLU A 54 15.06 -25.60 5.29
C GLU A 54 14.27 -24.29 5.39
N MET A 55 14.99 -23.20 5.51
CA MET A 55 14.44 -21.86 5.50
C MET A 55 14.30 -21.37 4.06
N PRO A 56 13.43 -20.39 3.79
CA PRO A 56 13.39 -19.72 2.50
C PRO A 56 14.77 -19.21 2.11
N ASN A 57 15.24 -19.60 0.91
CA ASN A 57 16.61 -19.29 0.47
C ASN A 57 16.65 -18.03 -0.44
N THR A 58 15.60 -17.76 -1.18
CA THR A 58 15.54 -16.61 -2.10
C THR A 58 14.95 -15.37 -1.45
N VAL A 59 15.27 -14.21 -2.00
CA VAL A 59 14.71 -12.92 -1.55
C VAL A 59 13.21 -12.92 -1.78
N GLU A 60 12.75 -13.47 -2.88
CA GLU A 60 11.33 -13.57 -3.23
C GLU A 60 10.57 -14.47 -2.27
N GLU A 61 11.15 -15.58 -1.84
CA GLU A 61 10.54 -16.47 -0.84
C GLU A 61 10.43 -15.79 0.53
N LYS A 62 11.49 -15.09 0.95
CA LYS A 62 11.47 -14.27 2.18
C LYS A 62 10.41 -13.18 2.11
N PHE A 63 10.33 -12.48 0.98
CA PHE A 63 9.32 -11.45 0.78
C PHE A 63 7.91 -12.03 0.84
N ARG A 64 7.67 -13.18 0.19
CA ARG A 64 6.38 -13.88 0.23
C ARG A 64 5.99 -14.27 1.66
N GLU A 65 6.93 -14.78 2.46
CA GLU A 65 6.71 -15.07 3.87
C GLU A 65 6.28 -13.80 4.62
N LEU A 66 7.02 -12.70 4.46
CA LEU A 66 6.71 -11.41 5.08
C LEU A 66 5.33 -10.91 4.65
N MET A 67 5.00 -10.99 3.37
CA MET A 67 3.70 -10.56 2.84
C MET A 67 2.53 -11.26 3.49
N ILE A 68 2.61 -12.59 3.61
CA ILE A 68 1.53 -13.39 4.21
C ILE A 68 1.46 -13.12 5.71
N ARG A 69 2.61 -13.07 6.38
CA ARG A 69 2.71 -12.89 7.83
C ARG A 69 2.26 -11.50 8.29
N LEU A 70 2.75 -10.46 7.62
CA LEU A 70 2.51 -9.08 8.04
C LEU A 70 1.19 -8.52 7.50
N PHE A 71 0.86 -8.83 6.26
CA PHE A 71 -0.24 -8.19 5.55
C PHE A 71 -1.45 -9.10 5.34
N HIS A 72 -1.38 -10.36 5.75
CA HIS A 72 -2.48 -11.34 5.57
C HIS A 72 -3.02 -11.39 4.14
N PHE A 73 -2.13 -11.31 3.16
CA PHE A 73 -2.53 -11.33 1.75
C PHE A 73 -2.88 -12.74 1.28
N ASP A 74 -3.96 -12.82 0.52
CA ASP A 74 -4.38 -13.99 -0.21
C ASP A 74 -3.50 -14.29 -1.42
N VAL A 75 -3.68 -15.48 -1.98
CA VAL A 75 -2.92 -16.13 -3.05
C VAL A 75 -2.89 -15.38 -4.39
N GLN A 76 -3.66 -14.31 -4.58
CA GLN A 76 -3.91 -13.66 -5.89
C GLN A 76 -3.24 -12.30 -6.06
N ILE A 77 -2.18 -12.03 -5.31
CA ILE A 77 -1.45 -10.77 -5.45
C ILE A 77 -0.24 -11.01 -6.34
N ASP A 78 -0.02 -10.12 -7.27
CA ASP A 78 1.26 -10.00 -7.95
C ASP A 78 2.31 -9.54 -6.93
N GLU A 79 3.12 -10.50 -6.48
CA GLU A 79 4.10 -10.31 -5.41
C GLU A 79 5.20 -9.34 -5.83
N VAL A 80 5.59 -9.36 -7.11
CA VAL A 80 6.61 -8.48 -7.65
C VAL A 80 6.09 -7.04 -7.72
N ALA A 81 4.92 -6.84 -8.29
CA ALA A 81 4.30 -5.53 -8.35
C ALA A 81 4.05 -4.96 -6.94
N PHE A 82 3.63 -5.80 -5.99
CA PHE A 82 3.45 -5.38 -4.61
C PHE A 82 4.77 -4.98 -3.93
N ALA A 83 5.85 -5.72 -4.17
CA ALA A 83 7.19 -5.36 -3.67
C ALA A 83 7.67 -4.04 -4.25
N CYS A 84 7.51 -3.82 -5.56
CA CYS A 84 7.86 -2.57 -6.23
C CYS A 84 7.05 -1.37 -5.68
N MET A 85 5.76 -1.57 -5.36
CA MET A 85 4.95 -0.55 -4.72
C MET A 85 5.47 -0.20 -3.31
N ILE A 86 5.81 -1.19 -2.49
CA ILE A 86 6.35 -0.96 -1.14
C ILE A 86 7.70 -0.25 -1.23
N PHE A 87 8.57 -0.67 -2.14
CA PHE A 87 9.82 0.02 -2.40
C PHE A 87 9.60 1.51 -2.74
N ALA A 88 8.64 1.82 -3.61
CA ALA A 88 8.32 3.20 -3.97
C ALA A 88 7.82 4.02 -2.77
N PHE A 89 7.14 3.38 -1.80
CA PHE A 89 6.78 4.02 -0.53
C PHE A 89 7.99 4.27 0.36
N TYR A 90 8.92 3.31 0.49
CA TYR A 90 10.12 3.48 1.31
C TYR A 90 11.01 4.59 0.80
N GLU A 91 11.20 4.67 -0.51
CA GLU A 91 12.06 5.65 -1.14
C GLU A 91 11.37 7.02 -1.38
N ASP A 92 10.07 7.10 -1.13
CA ASP A 92 9.22 8.27 -1.47
C ASP A 92 9.52 8.84 -2.86
N VAL A 93 9.71 7.95 -3.84
CA VAL A 93 10.17 8.30 -5.19
C VAL A 93 9.28 9.40 -5.77
N GLU A 94 9.86 10.52 -6.12
CA GLU A 94 9.16 11.70 -6.65
C GLU A 94 7.95 12.16 -5.81
N GLY A 95 7.95 11.88 -4.51
CA GLY A 95 6.85 12.19 -3.61
C GLY A 95 5.69 11.20 -3.70
N PHE A 96 6.00 9.92 -4.02
CA PHE A 96 5.03 8.83 -4.16
C PHE A 96 4.06 8.72 -2.99
N CYS A 97 4.56 8.91 -1.76
CA CYS A 97 3.75 8.83 -0.55
C CYS A 97 2.56 9.79 -0.53
N SER A 98 2.68 10.96 -1.16
CA SER A 98 1.62 11.98 -1.20
C SER A 98 1.01 12.21 -2.59
N MET A 99 1.40 11.41 -3.57
CA MET A 99 1.00 11.57 -4.97
C MET A 99 -0.47 11.17 -5.21
N PRO A 100 -1.16 11.77 -6.21
CA PRO A 100 -2.47 11.28 -6.65
C PRO A 100 -2.44 9.85 -7.18
N TRP A 101 -3.55 9.11 -7.03
CA TRP A 101 -3.61 7.71 -7.45
C TRP A 101 -3.23 7.47 -8.91
N ASP A 102 -3.70 8.31 -9.83
CA ASP A 102 -3.39 8.15 -11.26
C ASP A 102 -1.90 8.39 -11.54
N SER A 103 -1.29 9.37 -10.84
CA SER A 103 0.14 9.66 -10.94
C SER A 103 0.99 8.54 -10.34
N ARG A 104 0.55 7.93 -9.22
CA ARG A 104 1.23 6.75 -8.65
C ARG A 104 1.27 5.60 -9.64
N VAL A 105 0.13 5.32 -10.29
CA VAL A 105 0.05 4.26 -11.31
C VAL A 105 0.97 4.56 -12.49
N GLU A 106 0.95 5.79 -12.98
CA GLU A 106 1.81 6.24 -14.08
C GLU A 106 3.29 6.10 -13.73
N LEU A 107 3.70 6.57 -12.54
CA LEU A 107 5.08 6.46 -12.06
C LEU A 107 5.52 5.00 -11.96
N LEU A 108 4.74 4.14 -11.30
CA LEU A 108 5.09 2.72 -11.14
C LEU A 108 5.20 1.98 -12.47
N ASN A 109 4.28 2.24 -13.40
CA ASN A 109 4.33 1.66 -14.76
C ASN A 109 5.52 2.18 -15.59
N THR A 110 6.01 3.37 -15.28
CA THR A 110 7.21 3.93 -15.91
C THR A 110 8.47 3.31 -15.34
N MET A 111 8.52 3.15 -14.02
CA MET A 111 9.72 2.68 -13.32
C MET A 111 9.96 1.18 -13.42
N PHE A 112 8.89 0.38 -13.40
CA PHE A 112 8.99 -1.07 -13.27
C PHE A 112 8.40 -1.82 -14.45
N ASP A 113 8.95 -3.00 -14.69
CA ASP A 113 8.45 -3.97 -15.68
C ASP A 113 7.28 -4.80 -15.08
N CYS A 114 6.28 -4.09 -14.57
CA CYS A 114 5.07 -4.66 -13.97
C CYS A 114 3.87 -3.83 -14.42
N GLU A 115 2.68 -4.44 -14.42
CA GLU A 115 1.43 -3.74 -14.70
C GLU A 115 0.73 -3.31 -13.41
N PHE A 116 0.57 -2.00 -13.24
CA PHE A 116 -0.18 -1.43 -12.14
C PHE A 116 -1.48 -0.82 -12.63
N CYS A 117 -2.56 -1.10 -11.91
CA CYS A 117 -3.82 -0.40 -12.09
C CYS A 117 -4.30 0.24 -10.78
N LYS A 118 -5.08 1.29 -10.92
CA LYS A 118 -5.59 2.07 -9.78
C LYS A 118 -6.39 1.23 -8.76
N SER A 119 -7.17 0.27 -9.22
CA SER A 119 -7.98 -0.60 -8.36
C SER A 119 -7.11 -1.51 -7.50
N SER A 120 -6.10 -2.16 -8.09
CA SER A 120 -5.15 -3.01 -7.37
C SER A 120 -4.33 -2.19 -6.37
N LEU A 121 -3.73 -1.08 -6.81
CA LEU A 121 -2.93 -0.20 -5.97
C LEU A 121 -3.73 0.33 -4.77
N SER A 122 -4.94 0.84 -5.01
CA SER A 122 -5.84 1.34 -3.96
C SER A 122 -6.23 0.24 -2.96
N ARG A 123 -6.48 -0.99 -3.44
CA ARG A 123 -6.80 -2.15 -2.61
C ARG A 123 -5.61 -2.54 -1.73
N TRP A 124 -4.41 -2.60 -2.29
CA TRP A 124 -3.19 -2.94 -1.56
C TRP A 124 -2.85 -1.92 -0.47
N VAL A 125 -2.88 -0.64 -0.81
CA VAL A 125 -2.65 0.42 0.20
C VAL A 125 -3.71 0.39 1.31
N ARG A 126 -4.97 0.09 0.99
CA ARG A 126 -6.01 -0.05 2.01
C ARG A 126 -5.75 -1.22 2.95
N LYS A 127 -5.21 -2.33 2.45
CA LYS A 127 -4.79 -3.45 3.29
C LYS A 127 -3.58 -3.08 4.16
N LEU A 128 -2.58 -2.38 3.61
CA LEU A 128 -1.43 -1.89 4.37
C LEU A 128 -1.85 -0.96 5.52
N LEU A 129 -2.86 -0.12 5.32
CA LEU A 129 -3.42 0.74 6.37
C LEU A 129 -4.13 0.00 7.51
N GLN A 130 -4.42 -1.28 7.34
CA GLN A 130 -4.99 -2.15 8.39
C GLN A 130 -3.89 -2.81 9.25
N THR A 131 -2.64 -2.55 8.93
CA THR A 131 -1.46 -3.02 9.65
C THR A 131 -0.76 -1.87 10.34
N ASP A 132 0.13 -2.18 11.27
CA ASP A 132 0.96 -1.18 11.94
C ASP A 132 2.15 -0.70 11.07
N HIS A 133 2.26 -1.19 9.83
CA HIS A 133 3.37 -0.86 8.93
C HIS A 133 3.14 0.40 8.09
N VAL A 134 1.90 0.77 7.87
CA VAL A 134 1.54 1.99 7.11
C VAL A 134 0.46 2.76 7.84
N TYR A 135 0.63 4.05 7.94
CA TYR A 135 -0.39 4.94 8.48
C TYR A 135 -0.63 6.13 7.57
N LYS A 136 -1.79 6.71 7.71
CA LYS A 136 -2.22 7.84 6.91
C LYS A 136 -2.10 9.12 7.72
N VAL A 137 -1.33 10.06 7.22
CA VAL A 137 -1.17 11.38 7.81
C VAL A 137 -1.77 12.46 6.93
N ARG A 138 -1.73 13.70 7.43
CA ARG A 138 -2.18 14.86 6.66
C ARG A 138 -1.34 15.00 5.39
N GLY A 139 -2.02 14.92 4.24
CA GLY A 139 -1.35 14.94 2.94
C GLY A 139 -1.06 16.34 2.41
N ARG A 140 -0.32 16.37 1.29
CA ARG A 140 0.07 17.59 0.58
C ARG A 140 -1.02 18.04 -0.38
N TYR A 141 -0.99 19.32 -0.78
CA TYR A 141 -1.83 19.86 -1.83
C TYR A 141 -1.19 19.70 -3.19
N TRP A 142 -2.03 19.41 -4.17
CA TRP A 142 -1.66 19.28 -5.57
C TRP A 142 -2.52 20.20 -6.43
N LYS A 143 -1.87 20.97 -7.31
CA LYS A 143 -2.51 21.76 -8.36
C LYS A 143 -2.67 20.88 -9.58
N THR A 144 -3.87 20.84 -10.16
CA THR A 144 -4.12 20.15 -11.43
C THR A 144 -4.60 21.16 -12.46
N TYR A 145 -4.05 21.10 -13.67
CA TYR A 145 -4.42 21.92 -14.80
C TYR A 145 -4.25 21.15 -16.11
N SER A 146 -4.75 21.73 -17.22
CA SER A 146 -4.57 21.15 -18.54
C SER A 146 -3.58 21.96 -19.36
N LYS A 147 -2.61 21.30 -19.99
CA LYS A 147 -1.66 21.92 -20.91
C LYS A 147 -1.49 20.99 -22.11
N ASN A 148 -1.71 21.53 -23.33
CA ASN A 148 -1.63 20.76 -24.59
C ASN A 148 -2.49 19.46 -24.54
N ASN A 149 -3.72 19.54 -24.04
CA ASN A 149 -4.65 18.43 -23.83
C ASN A 149 -4.16 17.34 -22.86
N LYS A 150 -3.06 17.57 -22.15
CA LYS A 150 -2.57 16.68 -21.10
C LYS A 150 -2.89 17.27 -19.73
N LYS A 151 -3.34 16.41 -18.83
CA LYS A 151 -3.58 16.77 -17.43
C LYS A 151 -2.25 16.77 -16.69
N ILE A 152 -1.84 17.93 -16.21
CA ILE A 152 -0.63 18.10 -15.41
C ILE A 152 -0.99 18.21 -13.93
N ARG A 153 -0.13 17.69 -13.06
CA ARG A 153 -0.27 17.74 -11.63
C ARG A 153 1.06 18.14 -11.01
N GLU A 154 1.00 19.13 -10.14
CA GLU A 154 2.17 19.68 -9.46
C GLU A 154 1.91 19.71 -7.96
N CYS A 155 2.91 19.32 -7.17
CA CYS A 155 2.86 19.46 -5.71
C CYS A 155 2.99 20.96 -5.37
N VAL A 156 2.20 21.42 -4.42
CA VAL A 156 2.14 22.83 -4.05
C VAL A 156 2.56 22.99 -2.60
N ASP A 157 3.39 24.00 -2.36
CA ASP A 157 3.74 24.43 -1.02
C ASP A 157 2.47 24.89 -0.27
N GLU A 158 2.29 24.35 0.95
CA GLU A 158 1.14 24.72 1.80
C GLU A 158 1.13 26.19 2.20
N ASP A 159 2.28 26.84 2.18
CA ASP A 159 2.44 28.24 2.54
C ASP A 159 2.36 29.21 1.34
N SER A 160 2.21 28.68 0.12
CA SER A 160 2.06 29.50 -1.08
C SER A 160 0.85 30.42 -0.98
N GLU A 161 1.02 31.67 -1.36
CA GLU A 161 -0.07 32.69 -1.35
C GLU A 161 -1.25 32.27 -2.23
N GLU A 162 -0.98 31.66 -3.39
CA GLU A 162 -2.00 31.18 -4.30
C GLU A 162 -2.90 30.11 -3.66
N LEU A 163 -2.33 29.18 -2.90
CA LEU A 163 -3.11 28.17 -2.17
C LEU A 163 -3.87 28.76 -0.98
N LYS A 164 -3.32 29.78 -0.32
CA LYS A 164 -4.02 30.49 0.76
C LYS A 164 -5.26 31.20 0.24
N VAL A 165 -5.14 31.92 -0.87
CA VAL A 165 -6.26 32.58 -1.56
C VAL A 165 -7.32 31.55 -1.92
N TYR A 166 -6.94 30.46 -2.60
CA TYR A 166 -7.87 29.36 -2.92
C TYR A 166 -8.62 28.82 -1.70
N LYS A 167 -7.91 28.59 -0.58
CA LYS A 167 -8.51 28.08 0.65
C LYS A 167 -9.53 29.07 1.23
N THR A 168 -9.22 30.34 1.22
CA THR A 168 -10.10 31.41 1.72
C THR A 168 -11.38 31.48 0.91
N GLU A 169 -11.26 31.61 -0.41
CA GLU A 169 -12.41 31.65 -1.33
C GLU A 169 -13.27 30.37 -1.24
N MET A 170 -12.62 29.21 -1.12
CA MET A 170 -13.31 27.94 -0.91
C MET A 170 -14.14 27.96 0.36
N MET A 171 -13.58 28.40 1.48
CA MET A 171 -14.28 28.42 2.75
C MET A 171 -15.46 29.39 2.74
N GLU A 172 -15.28 30.57 2.19
CA GLU A 172 -16.35 31.56 2.01
C GLU A 172 -17.52 30.98 1.18
N PHE A 173 -17.20 30.37 0.05
CA PHE A 173 -18.20 29.70 -0.78
C PHE A 173 -18.92 28.58 -0.05
N LEU A 174 -18.18 27.70 0.64
CA LEU A 174 -18.79 26.59 1.39
C LEU A 174 -19.70 27.08 2.51
N ASP A 175 -19.33 28.13 3.23
CA ASP A 175 -20.15 28.74 4.28
C ASP A 175 -21.44 29.34 3.72
N GLU A 176 -21.36 29.97 2.55
CA GLU A 176 -22.55 30.48 1.87
C GLU A 176 -23.50 29.36 1.46
N GLN A 177 -22.98 28.29 0.86
CA GLN A 177 -23.81 27.14 0.46
C GLN A 177 -24.39 26.38 1.65
N ARG A 178 -23.65 26.32 2.77
CA ARG A 178 -24.13 25.74 4.03
C ARG A 178 -25.34 26.51 4.58
N LYS A 179 -25.31 27.84 4.52
CA LYS A 179 -26.48 28.69 4.92
C LYS A 179 -27.69 28.41 4.04
N ARG A 180 -27.51 27.93 2.81
CA ARG A 180 -28.57 27.50 1.88
C ARG A 180 -29.01 26.04 2.09
N GLY A 181 -28.46 25.34 3.08
CA GLY A 181 -28.84 23.98 3.43
C GLY A 181 -28.18 22.86 2.61
N LEU A 182 -27.15 23.16 1.80
CA LEU A 182 -26.45 22.13 1.05
C LEU A 182 -25.49 21.33 1.96
N SER A 183 -25.33 20.05 1.66
CA SER A 183 -24.30 19.24 2.29
C SER A 183 -22.91 19.68 1.86
N PHE A 184 -21.89 19.41 2.71
CA PHE A 184 -20.49 19.70 2.36
C PHE A 184 -20.07 19.07 1.04
N LYS A 185 -20.49 17.84 0.76
CA LYS A 185 -20.13 17.12 -0.49
C LYS A 185 -20.68 17.81 -1.72
N GLU A 186 -21.91 18.26 -1.68
CA GLU A 186 -22.56 18.98 -2.78
C GLU A 186 -21.90 20.35 -2.98
N ALA A 187 -21.78 21.13 -1.92
CA ALA A 187 -21.15 22.45 -1.97
C ALA A 187 -19.69 22.38 -2.48
N PHE A 188 -18.92 21.41 -2.01
CA PHE A 188 -17.54 21.22 -2.47
C PHE A 188 -17.47 20.77 -3.95
N GLY A 189 -18.41 19.95 -4.40
CA GLY A 189 -18.54 19.60 -5.83
C GLY A 189 -18.80 20.82 -6.70
N MET A 190 -19.72 21.70 -6.26
CA MET A 190 -20.04 22.96 -6.94
C MET A 190 -18.84 23.91 -6.97
N TRP A 191 -18.15 24.05 -5.82
CA TRP A 191 -16.94 24.87 -5.73
C TRP A 191 -15.87 24.43 -6.76
N ARG A 192 -15.56 23.15 -6.79
CA ARG A 192 -14.55 22.63 -7.73
C ARG A 192 -14.90 22.89 -9.18
N LYS A 193 -16.18 22.76 -9.55
CA LYS A 193 -16.64 23.03 -10.90
C LYS A 193 -16.50 24.51 -11.24
N LYS A 194 -17.02 25.38 -10.37
CA LYS A 194 -16.92 26.84 -10.52
C LYS A 194 -15.46 27.29 -10.65
N TYR A 195 -14.62 26.88 -9.72
CA TYR A 195 -13.22 27.28 -9.70
C TYR A 195 -12.46 26.81 -10.93
N TRP A 196 -12.75 25.59 -11.42
CA TRP A 196 -12.18 25.08 -12.66
C TRP A 196 -12.64 25.88 -13.87
N GLU A 197 -13.89 26.26 -13.97
CA GLU A 197 -14.44 27.07 -15.08
C GLU A 197 -13.80 28.46 -15.14
N GLU A 198 -13.53 29.06 -13.97
CA GLU A 198 -12.95 30.40 -13.86
C GLU A 198 -11.42 30.42 -14.08
N HIS A 199 -10.70 29.44 -13.55
CA HIS A 199 -9.24 29.46 -13.47
C HIS A 199 -8.52 28.42 -14.33
N GLN A 200 -9.24 27.41 -14.86
CA GLN A 200 -8.68 26.28 -15.60
C GLN A 200 -7.68 25.40 -14.81
N TYR A 201 -7.69 25.53 -13.49
CA TYR A 201 -6.98 24.67 -12.55
C TYR A 201 -7.78 24.49 -11.27
N CYS A 202 -7.42 23.52 -10.48
CA CYS A 202 -7.94 23.37 -9.12
C CYS A 202 -6.92 22.69 -8.21
N TYR A 203 -7.10 22.88 -6.91
CA TYR A 203 -6.32 22.20 -5.89
C TYR A 203 -7.10 21.04 -5.29
N TYR A 204 -6.36 20.04 -4.89
CA TYR A 204 -6.92 18.94 -4.09
C TYR A 204 -5.84 18.41 -3.16
N ARG A 205 -6.28 17.82 -2.06
CA ARG A 205 -5.40 17.26 -1.06
C ARG A 205 -5.29 15.76 -1.26
N CYS A 206 -4.08 15.27 -1.44
CA CYS A 206 -3.80 13.83 -1.43
C CYS A 206 -3.42 13.40 -0.01
N PRO A 207 -3.91 12.26 0.48
CA PRO A 207 -3.41 11.72 1.72
C PRO A 207 -1.93 11.36 1.57
N LEU A 208 -1.14 11.67 2.59
CA LEU A 208 0.20 11.14 2.73
C LEU A 208 0.10 9.77 3.41
N PHE A 209 0.75 8.79 2.83
CA PHE A 209 0.95 7.48 3.44
C PHE A 209 2.40 7.40 3.90
N ASP A 210 2.59 7.00 5.15
CA ASP A 210 3.89 6.91 5.76
C ASP A 210 4.14 5.49 6.25
N LEU A 211 5.38 5.03 6.17
CA LEU A 211 5.79 3.70 6.60
C LEU A 211 6.31 3.76 8.03
N ASN A 212 5.91 2.81 8.84
CA ASN A 212 6.45 2.64 10.17
C ASN A 212 7.82 1.94 10.09
N ILE A 213 8.86 2.72 9.95
CA ILE A 213 10.24 2.21 9.90
C ILE A 213 10.73 1.61 11.23
N LEU A 214 9.98 1.81 12.30
CA LEU A 214 10.28 1.24 13.62
C LEU A 214 9.61 -0.12 13.85
N ALA A 215 8.82 -0.60 12.89
CA ALA A 215 8.25 -1.95 12.98
C ALA A 215 9.38 -3.00 13.00
N GLU A 216 9.22 -4.04 13.79
CA GLU A 216 10.23 -5.09 14.03
C GLU A 216 10.80 -5.69 12.71
N ASP A 217 9.96 -5.78 11.69
CA ASP A 217 10.32 -6.39 10.40
C ASP A 217 10.62 -5.36 9.29
N ALA A 218 10.64 -4.06 9.61
CA ALA A 218 10.74 -3.01 8.60
C ALA A 218 12.03 -3.09 7.78
N GLU A 219 13.16 -3.36 8.42
CA GLU A 219 14.47 -3.48 7.75
C GLU A 219 14.51 -4.67 6.80
N ILE A 220 13.97 -5.82 7.24
CA ILE A 220 13.92 -7.03 6.42
C ILE A 220 12.97 -6.82 5.23
N LEU A 221 11.82 -6.19 5.48
CA LEU A 221 10.85 -5.87 4.43
C LEU A 221 11.46 -4.91 3.41
N TYR A 222 12.14 -3.85 3.87
CA TYR A 222 12.83 -2.92 2.98
C TYR A 222 13.89 -3.63 2.14
N SER A 223 14.78 -4.41 2.76
CA SER A 223 15.84 -5.13 2.04
C SER A 223 15.28 -6.09 1.00
N ALA A 224 14.20 -6.80 1.33
CA ALA A 224 13.55 -7.72 0.40
C ALA A 224 12.87 -6.98 -0.77
N THR A 225 12.15 -5.90 -0.48
CA THR A 225 11.49 -5.09 -1.53
C THR A 225 12.49 -4.38 -2.42
N TYR A 226 13.58 -3.87 -1.87
CA TYR A 226 14.68 -3.26 -2.62
C TYR A 226 15.29 -4.27 -3.62
N ALA A 227 15.65 -5.46 -3.14
CA ALA A 227 16.28 -6.47 -3.98
C ALA A 227 15.36 -6.97 -5.13
N ILE A 228 14.04 -7.06 -4.89
CA ILE A 228 13.05 -7.39 -5.92
C ILE A 228 12.90 -6.22 -6.88
N ALA A 229 12.70 -5.01 -6.39
CA ALA A 229 12.49 -3.82 -7.20
C ALA A 229 13.67 -3.59 -8.17
N GLN A 230 14.91 -3.73 -7.70
CA GLN A 230 16.10 -3.58 -8.54
C GLN A 230 16.16 -4.54 -9.74
N LYS A 231 15.61 -5.74 -9.61
CA LYS A 231 15.54 -6.70 -10.73
C LYS A 231 14.49 -6.34 -11.78
N HIS A 232 13.50 -5.52 -11.41
CA HIS A 232 12.35 -5.17 -12.25
C HIS A 232 12.29 -3.68 -12.61
N MET A 233 13.33 -2.90 -12.27
CA MET A 233 13.47 -1.52 -12.75
C MET A 233 13.78 -1.52 -14.26
N LYS A 234 13.15 -0.60 -15.00
CA LYS A 234 13.35 -0.36 -16.43
C LYS A 234 14.59 0.46 -16.71
#